data_5a2d16c9714ee79ea34e6100ad22ef3d
#
_entry.id   5a2d16c9714ee79ea34e6100ad22ef3d
#
_cell.length_a   1.000
_cell.length_b   1.000
_cell.length_c   1.000
_cell.angle_alpha   90.00
_cell.angle_beta   90.00
_cell.angle_gamma   90.00
#
_symmetry.space_group_name_H-M   'P 1'
#
loop_
_entity.id
_entity.type
_entity.pdbx_description
1 polymer ?
#
loop_
_entity_poly.entity_id
_entity_poly.type
_entity_poly.pdbx_seq_one_letter_code
_entity_poly.pdbx_strand_id
1 'polypeptide(L)'
;MPPKRKRKDGGAVGDSTSVTPKRRKEVDTDVTGHLIDERVNVILGMTGSVASIKAGELITKLAYDDRIHAAVGHEDTVVNSLKVVATKAAKHFFNWEELNEFWFHHAVEFHSDEEEWRDWKKVGDPVLHIELRRWADILVIAPCSANTLAKLANGLCDDLLSCIVRAWDFKDPTKRLIIAPAMNTMMWESPFTQKHLETLVELGGGTMDDQKRVQIIGPVEKTLACGDVGNGAMASPE
;
A
#
# COMPACT_ATOMS: atom_id res chain seq x y z
N MET A 1 -39.81 -34.45 -40.09
CA MET A 1 -39.81 -35.07 -38.75
C MET A 1 -38.38 -35.53 -38.45
N PRO A 2 -37.67 -34.94 -37.53
CA PRO A 2 -36.45 -35.51 -37.00
C PRO A 2 -36.71 -36.30 -35.71
N PRO A 3 -35.89 -37.28 -35.36
CA PRO A 3 -36.18 -38.25 -34.28
C PRO A 3 -35.81 -37.70 -32.89
N LYS A 4 -36.59 -38.14 -31.93
CA LYS A 4 -36.46 -37.86 -30.48
C LYS A 4 -35.19 -38.52 -29.92
N ARG A 5 -34.33 -37.73 -29.25
CA ARG A 5 -33.26 -38.24 -28.39
C ARG A 5 -33.74 -38.42 -26.96
N LYS A 6 -33.48 -39.61 -26.45
CA LYS A 6 -33.76 -40.07 -25.07
C LYS A 6 -32.85 -39.32 -24.07
N ARG A 7 -33.42 -38.92 -22.94
CA ARG A 7 -32.72 -38.52 -21.72
C ARG A 7 -32.03 -39.78 -21.13
N LYS A 8 -30.77 -39.59 -20.71
CA LYS A 8 -30.10 -40.45 -19.73
C LYS A 8 -29.89 -39.63 -18.49
N ASP A 9 -30.55 -40.06 -17.42
CA ASP A 9 -30.28 -39.65 -16.06
C ASP A 9 -28.99 -40.34 -15.58
N GLY A 10 -28.26 -39.64 -14.74
CA GLY A 10 -27.29 -40.33 -13.90
C GLY A 10 -26.00 -39.59 -13.65
N GLY A 11 -25.87 -38.96 -12.51
CA GLY A 11 -24.73 -39.22 -11.72
C GLY A 11 -23.79 -38.08 -11.34
N ALA A 12 -23.77 -37.88 -10.06
CA ALA A 12 -22.69 -37.40 -9.25
C ALA A 12 -22.45 -35.89 -9.19
N VAL A 13 -23.01 -35.34 -8.17
CA VAL A 13 -22.68 -34.08 -7.54
C VAL A 13 -21.24 -34.18 -7.03
N GLY A 14 -20.29 -33.51 -7.71
CA GLY A 14 -18.97 -33.27 -7.22
C GLY A 14 -18.99 -32.09 -6.23
N ASP A 15 -18.53 -32.39 -5.05
CA ASP A 15 -18.38 -31.52 -3.88
C ASP A 15 -17.63 -30.24 -4.24
N SER A 16 -18.35 -29.12 -4.32
CA SER A 16 -17.76 -27.82 -4.42
C SER A 16 -17.29 -27.43 -3.00
N THR A 17 -16.02 -27.68 -2.72
CA THR A 17 -15.35 -27.07 -1.56
C THR A 17 -15.42 -25.55 -1.71
N SER A 18 -16.43 -24.97 -1.09
CA SER A 18 -16.53 -23.54 -0.88
C SER A 18 -15.32 -23.09 -0.07
N VAL A 19 -14.40 -22.39 -0.71
CA VAL A 19 -13.37 -21.62 -0.03
C VAL A 19 -14.11 -20.48 0.69
N THR A 20 -14.50 -20.73 1.93
CA THR A 20 -15.00 -19.72 2.84
C THR A 20 -13.92 -18.64 2.98
N PRO A 21 -14.25 -17.34 2.77
CA PRO A 21 -13.33 -16.28 3.07
C PRO A 21 -12.92 -16.42 4.53
N LYS A 22 -11.60 -16.37 4.82
CA LYS A 22 -11.08 -16.42 6.18
C LYS A 22 -11.83 -15.37 7.00
N ARG A 23 -12.60 -15.83 7.98
CA ARG A 23 -13.31 -15.02 8.96
C ARG A 23 -12.30 -14.03 9.54
N ARG A 24 -12.61 -12.72 9.50
CA ARG A 24 -11.88 -11.69 10.25
C ARG A 24 -11.74 -12.21 11.68
N LYS A 25 -10.54 -12.13 12.24
CA LYS A 25 -10.34 -12.36 13.67
C LYS A 25 -11.22 -11.36 14.41
N GLU A 26 -12.07 -11.85 15.30
CA GLU A 26 -12.75 -11.01 16.27
C GLU A 26 -11.67 -10.28 17.07
N VAL A 27 -11.87 -9.00 17.32
CA VAL A 27 -11.00 -8.19 18.17
C VAL A 27 -11.14 -8.78 19.58
N ASP A 28 -10.15 -9.56 19.98
CA ASP A 28 -10.08 -10.02 21.37
C ASP A 28 -9.60 -8.86 22.25
N THR A 29 -10.47 -8.38 23.11
CA THR A 29 -10.08 -7.48 24.20
C THR A 29 -9.85 -8.31 25.46
N ASP A 30 -8.80 -7.98 26.22
CA ASP A 30 -8.63 -8.54 27.54
C ASP A 30 -9.75 -8.05 28.49
N VAL A 31 -9.79 -8.62 29.71
CA VAL A 31 -10.78 -8.28 30.73
C VAL A 31 -10.71 -6.81 31.20
N THR A 32 -9.72 -6.05 30.77
CA THR A 32 -9.51 -4.62 31.07
C THR A 32 -9.84 -3.71 29.88
N GLY A 33 -10.27 -4.28 28.73
CA GLY A 33 -10.62 -3.54 27.52
C GLY A 33 -9.42 -3.08 26.69
N HIS A 34 -8.21 -3.61 26.98
CA HIS A 34 -7.04 -3.35 26.15
C HIS A 34 -7.08 -4.22 24.89
N LEU A 35 -6.79 -3.60 23.74
CA LEU A 35 -6.65 -4.31 22.47
C LEU A 35 -5.51 -5.33 22.59
N ILE A 36 -5.82 -6.62 22.44
CA ILE A 36 -4.82 -7.67 22.36
C ILE A 36 -4.31 -7.71 20.93
N ASP A 37 -3.05 -7.32 20.75
CA ASP A 37 -2.12 -7.63 19.65
C ASP A 37 -2.73 -7.76 18.26
N GLU A 38 -3.19 -6.63 17.67
CA GLU A 38 -3.41 -6.58 16.24
C GLU A 38 -2.12 -6.09 15.55
N ARG A 39 -1.30 -7.04 15.11
CA ARG A 39 -0.21 -6.75 14.18
C ARG A 39 -0.78 -6.09 12.95
N VAL A 40 -0.36 -4.87 12.68
CA VAL A 40 -0.77 -4.09 11.52
C VAL A 40 0.12 -4.48 10.34
N ASN A 41 -0.48 -4.90 9.24
CA ASN A 41 0.20 -5.20 7.99
C ASN A 41 0.36 -3.93 7.16
N VAL A 42 1.58 -3.52 6.91
CA VAL A 42 1.90 -2.26 6.23
C VAL A 42 2.50 -2.53 4.85
N ILE A 43 2.02 -1.83 3.84
CA ILE A 43 2.73 -1.70 2.56
C ILE A 43 3.35 -0.31 2.49
N LEU A 44 4.66 -0.23 2.22
CA LEU A 44 5.35 0.99 1.84
C LEU A 44 5.45 1.05 0.33
N GLY A 45 4.69 1.95 -0.29
CA GLY A 45 4.78 2.27 -1.71
C GLY A 45 5.81 3.37 -1.96
N MET A 46 6.76 3.14 -2.87
CA MET A 46 7.80 4.10 -3.22
C MET A 46 7.71 4.49 -4.69
N THR A 47 7.82 5.79 -4.99
CA THR A 47 7.61 6.31 -6.34
C THR A 47 8.76 7.18 -6.83
N GLY A 48 8.75 7.54 -8.12
CA GLY A 48 9.82 8.30 -8.78
C GLY A 48 9.96 9.74 -8.26
N SER A 49 10.55 9.89 -7.09
CA SER A 49 10.96 11.17 -6.50
C SER A 49 12.37 11.04 -5.92
N VAL A 50 13.15 12.12 -5.95
CA VAL A 50 14.48 12.16 -5.32
C VAL A 50 14.41 11.80 -3.83
N ALA A 51 13.28 12.07 -3.16
CA ALA A 51 13.08 11.68 -1.76
C ALA A 51 13.16 10.16 -1.52
N SER A 52 13.08 9.32 -2.58
CA SER A 52 13.28 7.86 -2.49
C SER A 52 14.71 7.46 -2.10
N ILE A 53 15.70 8.39 -2.10
CA ILE A 53 17.01 8.15 -1.48
C ILE A 53 16.89 7.79 0.01
N LYS A 54 15.78 8.15 0.65
CA LYS A 54 15.45 7.82 2.04
C LYS A 54 14.82 6.44 2.24
N ALA A 55 14.86 5.57 1.22
CA ALA A 55 14.24 4.24 1.27
C ALA A 55 14.62 3.45 2.53
N GLY A 56 15.92 3.33 2.81
CA GLY A 56 16.41 2.62 3.99
C GLY A 56 15.91 3.21 5.30
N GLU A 57 15.90 4.56 5.42
CA GLU A 57 15.39 5.27 6.60
C GLU A 57 13.90 5.00 6.82
N LEU A 58 13.09 5.09 5.76
CA LEU A 58 11.64 4.83 5.82
C LEU A 58 11.33 3.39 6.24
N ILE A 59 12.04 2.43 5.64
CA ILE A 59 11.86 1.01 5.97
C ILE A 59 12.23 0.78 7.44
N THR A 60 13.39 1.31 7.89
CA THR A 60 13.83 1.17 9.28
C THR A 60 12.81 1.74 10.26
N LYS A 61 12.29 2.95 10.00
CA LYS A 61 11.30 3.59 10.86
C LYS A 61 9.99 2.80 10.95
N LEU A 62 9.51 2.26 9.82
CA LEU A 62 8.29 1.47 9.80
C LEU A 62 8.47 0.07 10.39
N ALA A 63 9.68 -0.53 10.27
CA ALA A 63 9.96 -1.87 10.78
C ALA A 63 10.26 -1.87 12.30
N TYR A 64 10.85 -0.78 12.82
CA TYR A 64 11.36 -0.72 14.20
C TYR A 64 10.85 0.51 14.96
N ASP A 65 9.59 0.90 14.83
CA ASP A 65 9.04 2.03 15.60
C ASP A 65 8.86 1.64 17.07
N ASP A 66 9.68 2.22 17.95
CA ASP A 66 9.64 1.98 19.41
C ASP A 66 8.27 2.27 20.05
N ARG A 67 7.48 3.18 19.46
CA ARG A 67 6.12 3.49 19.95
C ARG A 67 5.17 2.32 19.76
N ILE A 68 5.41 1.52 18.74
CA ILE A 68 4.66 0.31 18.46
C ILE A 68 5.19 -0.83 19.35
N HIS A 69 6.52 -0.92 19.57
CA HIS A 69 7.13 -1.87 20.50
C HIS A 69 6.63 -1.70 21.93
N ALA A 70 6.53 -0.46 22.41
CA ALA A 70 6.05 -0.14 23.76
C ALA A 70 4.59 -0.57 24.01
N ALA A 71 3.77 -0.62 22.98
CA ALA A 71 2.36 -1.02 23.07
C ALA A 71 2.18 -2.55 23.18
N VAL A 72 3.18 -3.36 22.77
CA VAL A 72 3.08 -4.84 22.66
C VAL A 72 3.92 -5.57 23.71
N GLY A 73 4.80 -4.88 24.45
CA GLY A 73 5.55 -5.45 25.59
C GLY A 73 6.62 -6.50 25.24
N HIS A 74 7.09 -6.55 23.99
CA HIS A 74 8.16 -7.45 23.55
C HIS A 74 9.34 -6.65 22.99
N GLU A 75 10.52 -6.80 23.60
CA GLU A 75 11.75 -6.04 23.29
C GLU A 75 12.42 -6.40 21.93
N ASP A 76 12.07 -7.52 21.29
CA ASP A 76 12.80 -8.06 20.13
C ASP A 76 11.93 -8.40 18.90
N THR A 77 10.68 -7.96 18.82
CA THR A 77 9.81 -8.36 17.72
C THR A 77 9.52 -7.22 16.77
N VAL A 78 9.76 -7.43 15.46
CA VAL A 78 9.23 -6.59 14.39
C VAL A 78 7.71 -6.56 14.52
N VAL A 79 7.17 -5.45 14.93
CA VAL A 79 5.77 -5.33 15.35
C VAL A 79 4.83 -5.32 14.15
N ASN A 80 5.30 -4.84 13.00
CA ASN A 80 4.52 -4.79 11.77
C ASN A 80 5.11 -5.73 10.73
N SER A 81 4.25 -6.50 10.08
CA SER A 81 4.65 -7.13 8.84
C SER A 81 4.72 -6.03 7.77
N LEU A 82 5.91 -5.80 7.23
CA LEU A 82 6.18 -4.76 6.24
C LEU A 82 6.45 -5.37 4.87
N LYS A 83 5.78 -4.85 3.83
CA LYS A 83 6.11 -5.13 2.43
C LYS A 83 6.41 -3.83 1.72
N VAL A 84 7.42 -3.83 0.86
CA VAL A 84 7.84 -2.68 0.07
C VAL A 84 7.43 -2.89 -1.38
N VAL A 85 6.73 -1.93 -1.96
CA VAL A 85 6.35 -1.92 -3.37
C VAL A 85 6.98 -0.70 -4.03
N ALA A 86 7.90 -0.90 -4.97
CA ALA A 86 8.58 0.19 -5.65
C ALA A 86 8.22 0.23 -7.13
N THR A 87 7.81 1.41 -7.61
CA THR A 87 7.66 1.65 -9.04
C THR A 87 9.04 1.62 -9.74
N LYS A 88 9.06 1.32 -11.02
CA LYS A 88 10.29 1.34 -11.82
C LYS A 88 11.06 2.67 -11.68
N ALA A 89 10.36 3.80 -11.60
CA ALA A 89 10.97 5.11 -11.45
C ALA A 89 11.60 5.31 -10.05
N ALA A 90 11.08 4.68 -9.00
CA ALA A 90 11.65 4.76 -7.66
C ALA A 90 13.01 4.09 -7.57
N LYS A 91 13.18 2.95 -8.21
CA LYS A 91 14.42 2.16 -8.22
C LYS A 91 15.63 2.91 -8.78
N HIS A 92 15.43 4.04 -9.44
CA HIS A 92 16.51 4.91 -9.89
C HIS A 92 17.26 5.62 -8.74
N PHE A 93 16.65 5.78 -7.59
CA PHE A 93 17.13 6.61 -6.49
C PHE A 93 17.77 5.82 -5.34
N PHE A 94 17.72 4.50 -5.36
CA PHE A 94 18.34 3.63 -4.35
C PHE A 94 18.72 2.28 -4.97
N ASN A 95 19.63 1.58 -4.33
CA ASN A 95 20.01 0.23 -4.76
C ASN A 95 18.97 -0.78 -4.28
N TRP A 96 18.12 -1.21 -5.20
CA TRP A 96 17.02 -2.14 -4.94
C TRP A 96 17.51 -3.51 -4.46
N GLU A 97 18.54 -4.03 -5.11
CA GLU A 97 19.09 -5.35 -4.84
C GLU A 97 19.72 -5.38 -3.44
N GLU A 98 20.51 -4.37 -3.10
CA GLU A 98 21.17 -4.25 -1.80
C GLU A 98 20.16 -4.12 -0.66
N LEU A 99 19.13 -3.27 -0.81
CA LEU A 99 18.09 -3.12 0.19
C LEU A 99 17.27 -4.40 0.34
N ASN A 100 16.91 -5.06 -0.76
CA ASN A 100 16.15 -6.29 -0.73
C ASN A 100 16.94 -7.42 -0.03
N GLU A 101 18.22 -7.59 -0.35
CA GLU A 101 19.09 -8.57 0.29
C GLU A 101 19.24 -8.30 1.80
N PHE A 102 19.49 -7.06 2.17
CA PHE A 102 19.63 -6.66 3.57
C PHE A 102 18.34 -6.95 4.37
N TRP A 103 17.19 -6.51 3.86
CA TRP A 103 15.91 -6.60 4.56
C TRP A 103 15.25 -7.98 4.47
N PHE A 104 15.65 -8.83 3.53
CA PHE A 104 15.18 -10.22 3.45
C PHE A 104 15.41 -10.98 4.76
N HIS A 105 16.55 -10.78 5.40
CA HIS A 105 16.86 -11.38 6.71
C HIS A 105 16.06 -10.79 7.88
N HIS A 106 15.35 -9.67 7.65
CA HIS A 106 14.51 -8.99 8.64
C HIS A 106 13.01 -9.15 8.33
N ALA A 107 12.65 -10.14 7.53
CA ALA A 107 11.27 -10.46 7.16
C ALA A 107 10.50 -9.32 6.46
N VAL A 108 11.20 -8.40 5.76
CA VAL A 108 10.59 -7.41 4.88
C VAL A 108 10.59 -7.94 3.46
N GLU A 109 9.43 -8.04 2.85
CA GLU A 109 9.28 -8.51 1.47
C GLU A 109 9.27 -7.33 0.50
N PHE A 110 9.95 -7.50 -0.64
CA PHE A 110 10.06 -6.48 -1.69
C PHE A 110 9.35 -6.95 -2.97
N HIS A 111 8.53 -6.06 -3.54
CA HIS A 111 7.78 -6.33 -4.76
C HIS A 111 7.93 -5.19 -5.77
N SER A 112 7.94 -5.54 -7.04
CA SER A 112 8.06 -4.61 -8.16
C SER A 112 7.12 -4.97 -9.30
N ASP A 113 7.02 -4.09 -10.30
CA ASP A 113 6.13 -4.26 -11.44
C ASP A 113 6.43 -5.57 -12.22
N GLU A 114 7.70 -5.99 -12.24
CA GLU A 114 8.14 -7.21 -12.96
C GLU A 114 7.57 -8.48 -12.32
N GLU A 115 7.14 -8.43 -11.06
CA GLU A 115 6.61 -9.58 -10.34
C GLU A 115 5.10 -9.75 -10.49
N GLU A 116 4.39 -8.71 -10.89
CA GLU A 116 2.93 -8.68 -10.88
C GLU A 116 2.30 -9.88 -11.60
N TRP A 117 2.87 -10.28 -12.73
CA TRP A 117 2.34 -11.36 -13.55
C TRP A 117 3.26 -12.57 -13.63
N ARG A 118 4.40 -12.56 -12.94
CA ARG A 118 5.42 -13.62 -13.00
C ARG A 118 4.85 -14.99 -12.65
N ASP A 119 4.06 -15.05 -11.60
CA ASP A 119 3.59 -16.31 -11.02
C ASP A 119 2.18 -16.70 -11.50
N TRP A 120 1.49 -15.81 -12.21
CA TRP A 120 0.19 -16.11 -12.79
C TRP A 120 0.32 -16.90 -14.09
N LYS A 121 -0.23 -18.13 -14.14
CA LYS A 121 -0.15 -19.05 -15.30
C LYS A 121 -1.53 -19.50 -15.80
N LYS A 122 -2.53 -19.53 -14.93
CA LYS A 122 -3.89 -20.00 -15.26
C LYS A 122 -4.94 -19.36 -14.36
N VAL A 123 -6.18 -19.45 -14.79
CA VAL A 123 -7.34 -19.02 -13.98
C VAL A 123 -7.35 -19.75 -12.64
N GLY A 124 -7.42 -18.98 -11.55
CA GLY A 124 -7.37 -19.47 -10.17
C GLY A 124 -6.02 -19.24 -9.48
N ASP A 125 -4.98 -18.90 -10.23
CA ASP A 125 -3.70 -18.49 -9.62
C ASP A 125 -3.86 -17.12 -8.93
N PRO A 126 -3.11 -16.84 -7.85
CA PRO A 126 -3.18 -15.57 -7.14
C PRO A 126 -2.72 -14.41 -8.03
N VAL A 127 -3.40 -13.28 -7.90
CA VAL A 127 -3.04 -12.02 -8.56
C VAL A 127 -2.38 -11.12 -7.53
N LEU A 128 -1.12 -10.76 -7.74
CA LEU A 128 -0.26 -10.15 -6.73
C LEU A 128 -0.87 -8.88 -6.11
N HIS A 129 -1.33 -7.93 -6.92
CA HIS A 129 -1.92 -6.69 -6.37
C HIS A 129 -3.19 -6.95 -5.53
N ILE A 130 -3.97 -7.99 -5.86
CA ILE A 130 -5.14 -8.39 -5.08
C ILE A 130 -4.74 -9.00 -3.74
N GLU A 131 -3.71 -9.87 -3.74
CA GLU A 131 -3.22 -10.46 -2.50
C GLU A 131 -2.60 -9.39 -1.58
N LEU A 132 -1.80 -8.48 -2.13
CA LEU A 132 -1.20 -7.38 -1.39
C LEU A 132 -2.27 -6.45 -0.77
N ARG A 133 -3.28 -6.04 -1.55
CA ARG A 133 -4.34 -5.17 -1.02
C ARG A 133 -5.23 -5.86 0.03
N ARG A 134 -5.38 -7.18 -0.04
CA ARG A 134 -6.11 -7.97 0.97
C ARG A 134 -5.32 -8.09 2.26
N TRP A 135 -4.02 -8.31 2.13
CA TRP A 135 -3.10 -8.50 3.23
C TRP A 135 -2.89 -7.22 4.04
N ALA A 136 -2.72 -6.07 3.39
CA ALA A 136 -2.39 -4.81 4.04
C ALA A 136 -3.59 -4.20 4.78
N ASP A 137 -3.34 -3.65 5.95
CA ASP A 137 -4.24 -2.79 6.72
C ASP A 137 -3.95 -1.32 6.43
N ILE A 138 -2.67 -0.98 6.27
CA ILE A 138 -2.20 0.36 5.93
C ILE A 138 -1.35 0.32 4.67
N LEU A 139 -1.64 1.23 3.75
CA LEU A 139 -0.79 1.53 2.59
C LEU A 139 -0.21 2.93 2.76
N VAL A 140 1.11 3.02 2.91
CA VAL A 140 1.87 4.27 2.98
C VAL A 140 2.53 4.50 1.64
N ILE A 141 2.29 5.62 0.97
CA ILE A 141 2.99 6.00 -0.27
C ILE A 141 3.94 7.14 0.05
N ALA A 142 5.20 6.82 0.25
CA ALA A 142 6.25 7.75 0.67
C ALA A 142 7.60 7.43 0.00
N PRO A 143 8.07 8.29 -0.89
CA PRO A 143 7.43 9.49 -1.40
C PRO A 143 6.33 9.20 -2.43
N CYS A 144 5.34 10.11 -2.53
CA CYS A 144 4.37 10.13 -3.62
C CYS A 144 4.71 11.24 -4.62
N SER A 145 5.18 10.88 -5.80
CA SER A 145 5.49 11.83 -6.88
C SER A 145 4.22 12.43 -7.47
N ALA A 146 4.34 13.62 -8.09
CA ALA A 146 3.23 14.28 -8.78
C ALA A 146 2.59 13.37 -9.85
N ASN A 147 3.40 12.58 -10.57
CA ASN A 147 2.91 11.63 -11.56
C ASN A 147 2.05 10.53 -10.92
N THR A 148 2.55 9.91 -9.84
CA THR A 148 1.79 8.88 -9.13
C THR A 148 0.53 9.46 -8.52
N LEU A 149 0.61 10.63 -7.87
CA LEU A 149 -0.55 11.32 -7.33
C LEU A 149 -1.65 11.52 -8.39
N ALA A 150 -1.25 11.98 -9.58
CA ALA A 150 -2.17 12.15 -10.71
C ALA A 150 -2.79 10.83 -11.18
N LYS A 151 -1.99 9.74 -11.29
CA LYS A 151 -2.48 8.42 -11.65
C LYS A 151 -3.55 7.94 -10.67
N LEU A 152 -3.26 8.00 -9.37
CA LEU A 152 -4.16 7.54 -8.32
C LEU A 152 -5.48 8.31 -8.34
N ALA A 153 -5.43 9.64 -8.43
CA ALA A 153 -6.61 10.49 -8.46
C ALA A 153 -7.50 10.26 -9.69
N ASN A 154 -6.90 9.86 -10.82
CA ASN A 154 -7.63 9.58 -12.06
C ASN A 154 -7.94 8.08 -12.27
N GLY A 155 -7.60 7.21 -11.31
CA GLY A 155 -7.88 5.78 -11.36
C GLY A 155 -7.06 5.00 -12.38
N LEU A 156 -5.89 5.51 -12.79
CA LEU A 156 -4.94 4.78 -13.62
C LEU A 156 -4.25 3.68 -12.81
N CYS A 157 -4.00 2.54 -13.44
CA CYS A 157 -3.41 1.35 -12.79
C CYS A 157 -2.51 0.60 -13.79
N ASP A 158 -1.38 1.24 -14.14
CA ASP A 158 -0.41 0.77 -15.12
C ASP A 158 0.92 0.28 -14.49
N ASP A 159 0.96 0.21 -13.16
CA ASP A 159 2.03 -0.37 -12.36
C ASP A 159 1.44 -1.08 -11.12
N LEU A 160 2.23 -1.93 -10.47
CA LEU A 160 1.78 -2.73 -9.32
C LEU A 160 1.20 -1.86 -8.19
N LEU A 161 1.86 -0.75 -7.85
CA LEU A 161 1.40 0.14 -6.78
C LEU A 161 0.05 0.78 -7.10
N SER A 162 -0.11 1.30 -8.31
CA SER A 162 -1.38 1.90 -8.74
C SER A 162 -2.50 0.86 -8.88
N CYS A 163 -2.20 -0.39 -9.25
CA CYS A 163 -3.15 -1.50 -9.22
C CYS A 163 -3.62 -1.83 -7.79
N ILE A 164 -2.71 -1.83 -6.80
CA ILE A 164 -3.06 -2.01 -5.38
C ILE A 164 -4.04 -0.93 -4.92
N VAL A 165 -3.75 0.35 -5.21
CA VAL A 165 -4.63 1.47 -4.85
C VAL A 165 -5.97 1.41 -5.58
N ARG A 166 -5.97 1.04 -6.87
CA ARG A 166 -7.21 0.89 -7.66
C ARG A 166 -8.13 -0.19 -7.08
N ALA A 167 -7.55 -1.24 -6.50
CA ALA A 167 -8.26 -2.32 -5.84
C ALA A 167 -8.49 -2.08 -4.33
N TRP A 168 -8.06 -0.93 -3.78
CA TRP A 168 -8.17 -0.64 -2.35
C TRP A 168 -9.61 -0.54 -1.90
N ASP A 169 -9.91 -1.10 -0.73
CA ASP A 169 -11.26 -1.04 -0.18
C ASP A 169 -11.46 0.25 0.64
N PHE A 170 -11.79 1.33 -0.03
CA PHE A 170 -12.08 2.62 0.61
C PHE A 170 -13.35 2.61 1.50
N LYS A 171 -14.15 1.54 1.49
CA LYS A 171 -15.33 1.39 2.36
C LYS A 171 -15.00 0.69 3.67
N ASP A 172 -13.92 -0.07 3.70
CA ASP A 172 -13.47 -0.74 4.91
C ASP A 172 -12.95 0.26 5.94
N PRO A 173 -13.59 0.40 7.13
CA PRO A 173 -13.21 1.38 8.13
C PRO A 173 -11.86 1.09 8.79
N THR A 174 -11.32 -0.11 8.64
CA THR A 174 -10.03 -0.52 9.22
C THR A 174 -8.85 -0.20 8.31
N LYS A 175 -9.08 -0.01 7.00
CA LYS A 175 -8.01 0.28 6.03
C LYS A 175 -7.68 1.76 5.96
N ARG A 176 -6.38 2.06 5.83
CA ARG A 176 -5.85 3.43 5.70
C ARG A 176 -4.94 3.54 4.49
N LEU A 177 -5.02 4.67 3.80
CA LEU A 177 -4.08 5.09 2.78
C LEU A 177 -3.43 6.39 3.24
N ILE A 178 -2.11 6.37 3.42
CA ILE A 178 -1.32 7.52 3.85
C ILE A 178 -0.43 7.94 2.68
N ILE A 179 -0.48 9.21 2.32
CA ILE A 179 0.24 9.75 1.16
C ILE A 179 1.18 10.86 1.65
N ALA A 180 2.47 10.71 1.39
CA ALA A 180 3.49 11.74 1.62
C ALA A 180 3.97 12.31 0.28
N PRO A 181 3.38 13.41 -0.20
CA PRO A 181 3.76 14.03 -1.46
C PRO A 181 5.21 14.53 -1.44
N ALA A 182 5.89 14.38 -2.59
CA ALA A 182 7.27 14.88 -2.77
C ALA A 182 7.49 15.28 -4.23
N MET A 183 7.61 16.58 -4.47
CA MET A 183 7.76 17.16 -5.80
C MET A 183 8.41 18.55 -5.75
N ASN A 184 8.74 19.11 -6.91
CA ASN A 184 9.20 20.50 -7.01
C ASN A 184 8.09 21.48 -6.57
N THR A 185 8.47 22.65 -6.05
CA THR A 185 7.54 23.69 -5.56
C THR A 185 6.48 24.06 -6.58
N MET A 186 6.87 24.30 -7.84
CA MET A 186 5.90 24.67 -8.90
C MET A 186 4.90 23.54 -9.20
N MET A 187 5.33 22.28 -9.06
CA MET A 187 4.42 21.14 -9.17
C MET A 187 3.48 21.07 -7.95
N TRP A 188 3.97 21.39 -6.78
CA TRP A 188 3.16 21.43 -5.56
C TRP A 188 2.10 22.54 -5.62
N GLU A 189 2.46 23.73 -6.02
CA GLU A 189 1.58 24.90 -6.18
C GLU A 189 0.64 24.80 -7.38
N SER A 190 0.83 23.80 -8.23
CA SER A 190 -0.03 23.60 -9.40
C SER A 190 -1.48 23.30 -8.97
N PRO A 191 -2.48 23.93 -9.64
CA PRO A 191 -3.90 23.63 -9.40
C PRO A 191 -4.26 22.13 -9.58
N PHE A 192 -3.50 21.40 -10.40
CA PHE A 192 -3.69 19.95 -10.55
C PHE A 192 -3.37 19.20 -9.28
N THR A 193 -2.33 19.59 -8.56
CA THR A 193 -1.94 18.91 -7.32
C THR A 193 -3.04 19.01 -6.27
N GLN A 194 -3.56 20.21 -6.03
CA GLN A 194 -4.65 20.43 -5.10
C GLN A 194 -5.88 19.59 -5.47
N LYS A 195 -6.28 19.62 -6.73
CA LYS A 195 -7.42 18.83 -7.22
C LYS A 195 -7.23 17.32 -7.03
N HIS A 196 -6.02 16.82 -7.27
CA HIS A 196 -5.72 15.39 -7.09
C HIS A 196 -5.78 14.98 -5.62
N LEU A 197 -5.28 15.83 -4.70
CA LEU A 197 -5.35 15.59 -3.27
C LEU A 197 -6.80 15.56 -2.78
N GLU A 198 -7.60 16.54 -3.16
CA GLU A 198 -9.04 16.61 -2.84
C GLU A 198 -9.76 15.34 -3.31
N THR A 199 -9.55 14.93 -4.55
CA THR A 199 -10.16 13.72 -5.12
C THR A 199 -9.82 12.48 -4.29
N LEU A 200 -8.56 12.30 -3.89
CA LEU A 200 -8.13 11.12 -3.13
C LEU A 200 -8.71 11.13 -1.70
N VAL A 201 -8.75 12.29 -1.04
CA VAL A 201 -9.33 12.42 0.30
C VAL A 201 -10.84 12.14 0.26
N GLU A 202 -11.55 12.62 -0.77
CA GLU A 202 -12.98 12.34 -0.99
C GLU A 202 -13.24 10.83 -1.19
N LEU A 203 -12.39 10.12 -1.93
CA LEU A 203 -12.47 8.64 -2.05
C LEU A 203 -12.39 7.95 -0.69
N GLY A 204 -11.61 8.50 0.25
CA GLY A 204 -11.53 8.06 1.64
C GLY A 204 -12.74 8.43 2.50
N GLY A 205 -13.71 9.16 1.95
CA GLY A 205 -14.90 9.64 2.65
C GLY A 205 -14.63 10.82 3.58
N GLY A 206 -13.54 11.58 3.33
CA GLY A 206 -13.14 12.77 4.08
C GLY A 206 -13.23 14.06 3.26
N THR A 207 -12.73 15.13 3.85
CA THR A 207 -12.43 16.42 3.23
C THR A 207 -11.00 16.80 3.58
N MET A 208 -10.43 17.83 2.96
CA MET A 208 -9.04 18.25 3.28
C MET A 208 -8.89 18.68 4.75
N ASP A 209 -9.96 19.20 5.37
CA ASP A 209 -9.98 19.61 6.78
C ASP A 209 -10.30 18.46 7.74
N ASP A 210 -10.98 17.40 7.26
CA ASP A 210 -11.36 16.21 8.05
C ASP A 210 -11.00 14.95 7.27
N GLN A 211 -9.71 14.65 7.21
CA GLN A 211 -9.16 13.49 6.51
C GLN A 211 -9.46 12.21 7.32
N LYS A 212 -10.05 11.23 6.63
CA LYS A 212 -10.50 9.98 7.28
C LYS A 212 -9.60 8.79 6.88
N ARG A 213 -10.02 8.03 5.87
CA ARG A 213 -9.30 6.83 5.44
C ARG A 213 -8.14 7.11 4.50
N VAL A 214 -8.13 8.28 3.86
CA VAL A 214 -7.00 8.79 3.10
C VAL A 214 -6.44 10.00 3.83
N GLN A 215 -5.16 9.95 4.16
CA GLN A 215 -4.45 10.99 4.90
C GLN A 215 -3.28 11.51 4.09
N ILE A 216 -3.13 12.82 4.05
CA ILE A 216 -2.03 13.51 3.37
C ILE A 216 -1.08 14.05 4.44
N ILE A 217 0.20 13.66 4.37
CA ILE A 217 1.24 14.09 5.31
C ILE A 217 2.26 14.97 4.59
N GLY A 218 2.32 16.23 4.96
CA GLY A 218 3.20 17.22 4.33
C GLY A 218 2.62 17.77 3.03
N PRO A 219 3.45 18.31 2.12
CA PRO A 219 4.91 18.43 2.22
C PRO A 219 5.36 19.50 3.22
N VAL A 220 6.68 19.59 3.39
CA VAL A 220 7.31 20.61 4.24
C VAL A 220 8.14 21.59 3.39
N GLU A 221 8.36 22.79 3.92
CA GLU A 221 9.27 23.76 3.33
C GLU A 221 10.73 23.35 3.61
N LYS A 222 11.52 23.24 2.56
CA LYS A 222 12.94 22.86 2.65
C LYS A 222 13.67 23.25 1.36
N THR A 223 15.00 23.25 1.41
CA THR A 223 15.81 23.25 0.19
C THR A 223 15.60 21.94 -0.55
N LEU A 224 15.08 22.02 -1.76
CA LEU A 224 14.79 20.88 -2.63
C LEU A 224 16.04 20.40 -3.35
N ALA A 225 15.99 19.21 -3.91
CA ALA A 225 17.09 18.61 -4.66
C ALA A 225 17.49 19.40 -5.92
N CYS A 226 16.61 20.24 -6.46
CA CYS A 226 16.91 21.16 -7.56
C CYS A 226 17.63 22.45 -7.12
N GLY A 227 17.83 22.65 -5.80
CA GLY A 227 18.43 23.86 -5.22
C GLY A 227 17.44 24.96 -4.84
N ASP A 228 16.17 24.84 -5.24
CA ASP A 228 15.13 25.80 -4.86
C ASP A 228 14.77 25.63 -3.37
N VAL A 229 14.44 26.75 -2.72
CA VAL A 229 13.85 26.76 -1.37
C VAL A 229 12.35 26.95 -1.51
N GLY A 230 11.57 26.04 -0.98
CA GLY A 230 10.11 26.15 -1.04
C GLY A 230 9.39 24.89 -0.57
N ASN A 231 8.08 24.92 -0.70
CA ASN A 231 7.21 23.80 -0.36
C ASN A 231 7.29 22.70 -1.42
N GLY A 232 7.32 21.44 -0.97
CA GLY A 232 7.32 20.30 -1.89
C GLY A 232 8.21 19.15 -1.45
N ALA A 233 9.06 19.36 -0.42
CA ALA A 233 9.84 18.28 0.17
C ALA A 233 8.94 17.30 0.93
N MET A 234 9.20 16.01 0.80
CA MET A 234 8.53 14.99 1.62
C MET A 234 8.68 15.32 3.11
N ALA A 235 7.62 15.14 3.87
CA ALA A 235 7.68 15.20 5.33
C ALA A 235 8.78 14.30 5.88
N SER A 236 9.35 14.67 7.04
CA SER A 236 10.33 13.83 7.71
C SER A 236 9.72 12.50 8.11
N PRO A 237 10.48 11.40 8.03
CA PRO A 237 10.05 10.10 8.55
C PRO A 237 9.89 10.04 10.09
N GLU A 238 10.22 11.13 10.80
CA GLU A 238 10.12 11.25 12.28
C GLU A 238 8.69 11.22 12.81
#